data_ca809ab480d9a4e1e5e6fb5620b50932
#
_entry.id   ca809ab480d9a4e1e5e6fb5620b50932
#
_cell.length_a   1.000
_cell.length_b   1.000
_cell.length_c   1.000
_cell.angle_alpha   90.00
_cell.angle_beta   90.00
_cell.angle_gamma   90.00
#
_symmetry.space_group_name_H-M   'P 1'
#
loop_
_entity.id
_entity.type
_entity.pdbx_description
1 polymer ?
#
loop_
_entity_poly.entity_id
_entity_poly.type
_entity_poly.pdbx_seq_one_letter_code
_entity_poly.pdbx_strand_id
1 'polypeptide(L)'
;IAAKLPSAPPVNGLRGKLWVAFVLQIAAISVATLLSVYGSWVVLRDVLVQRALADETTHYWNRDARTPGAELPDTYNMHGYLKAPDGTGAVPERLAGLAPGYHAIEIDGSTDLVYVSDGSAGRLYLVFKQEQVDKLALWFGFVPLTAVLGVIYITTWLTYRISRRAISPVIWLANQVR
;
A
#
# COMPACT_ATOMS: atom_id res chain seq x y z
N ILE A 1 -6.34 -55.54 -46.42
CA ILE A 1 -6.08 -54.09 -46.35
C ILE A 1 -6.83 -53.61 -45.14
N ALA A 2 -6.12 -53.51 -43.95
CA ALA A 2 -6.69 -53.02 -42.74
C ALA A 2 -6.53 -51.48 -42.73
N ALA A 3 -7.66 -50.79 -42.84
CA ALA A 3 -7.68 -49.31 -42.71
C ALA A 3 -7.36 -48.92 -41.28
N LYS A 4 -6.23 -48.25 -41.10
CA LYS A 4 -5.78 -47.68 -39.83
C LYS A 4 -6.68 -46.46 -39.49
N LEU A 5 -7.60 -46.64 -38.55
CA LEU A 5 -8.43 -45.54 -38.03
C LEU A 5 -7.54 -44.43 -37.43
N PRO A 6 -7.81 -43.17 -37.72
CA PRO A 6 -7.04 -42.08 -37.18
C PRO A 6 -7.25 -42.03 -35.65
N SER A 7 -6.15 -42.06 -34.91
CA SER A 7 -6.16 -41.91 -33.45
C SER A 7 -6.69 -40.52 -33.08
N ALA A 8 -7.77 -40.51 -32.30
CA ALA A 8 -8.35 -39.28 -31.78
C ALA A 8 -7.29 -38.48 -30.96
N PRO A 9 -7.20 -37.15 -31.12
CA PRO A 9 -6.22 -36.36 -30.39
C PRO A 9 -6.49 -36.44 -28.88
N PRO A 10 -5.43 -36.43 -28.04
CA PRO A 10 -5.58 -36.59 -26.60
C PRO A 10 -6.37 -35.41 -26.00
N VAL A 11 -7.55 -35.70 -25.48
CA VAL A 11 -8.49 -34.75 -24.87
C VAL A 11 -7.89 -34.05 -23.63
N ASN A 12 -6.77 -34.55 -23.12
CA ASN A 12 -6.05 -33.99 -21.96
C ASN A 12 -5.36 -32.63 -22.23
N GLY A 13 -5.09 -32.26 -23.49
CA GLY A 13 -4.41 -31.01 -23.83
C GLY A 13 -5.29 -29.77 -23.67
N LEU A 14 -6.60 -29.86 -23.94
CA LEU A 14 -7.47 -28.69 -23.92
C LEU A 14 -7.84 -28.27 -22.48
N ARG A 15 -8.15 -29.26 -21.63
CA ARG A 15 -8.47 -29.04 -20.21
C ARG A 15 -7.29 -28.44 -19.44
N GLY A 16 -6.07 -28.95 -19.71
CA GLY A 16 -4.86 -28.40 -19.10
C GLY A 16 -4.60 -26.94 -19.50
N LYS A 17 -4.78 -26.64 -20.80
CA LYS A 17 -4.63 -25.26 -21.32
C LYS A 17 -5.65 -24.28 -20.72
N LEU A 18 -6.91 -24.70 -20.61
CA LEU A 18 -7.95 -23.88 -19.97
C LEU A 18 -7.64 -23.63 -18.48
N TRP A 19 -7.21 -24.66 -17.76
CA TRP A 19 -6.85 -24.51 -16.35
C TRP A 19 -5.67 -23.57 -16.16
N VAL A 20 -4.61 -23.71 -16.96
CA VAL A 20 -3.46 -22.78 -16.93
C VAL A 20 -3.90 -21.35 -17.26
N ALA A 21 -4.77 -21.15 -18.25
CA ALA A 21 -5.30 -19.83 -18.57
C ALA A 21 -6.08 -19.22 -17.40
N PHE A 22 -6.91 -19.99 -16.71
CA PHE A 22 -7.65 -19.53 -15.52
C PHE A 22 -6.72 -19.14 -14.36
N VAL A 23 -5.72 -19.99 -14.07
CA VAL A 23 -4.74 -19.69 -13.02
C VAL A 23 -3.93 -18.43 -13.35
N LEU A 24 -3.51 -18.31 -14.62
CA LEU A 24 -2.78 -17.13 -15.09
C LEU A 24 -3.63 -15.87 -14.99
N GLN A 25 -4.91 -15.93 -15.34
CA GLN A 25 -5.84 -14.82 -15.23
C GLN A 25 -6.02 -14.38 -13.77
N ILE A 26 -6.25 -15.32 -12.85
CA ILE A 26 -6.38 -15.01 -11.41
C ILE A 26 -5.09 -14.40 -10.89
N ALA A 27 -3.93 -14.96 -11.25
CA ALA A 27 -2.64 -14.41 -10.86
C ALA A 27 -2.44 -13.00 -11.39
N ALA A 28 -2.76 -12.75 -12.65
CA ALA A 28 -2.64 -11.41 -13.26
C ALA A 28 -3.54 -10.37 -12.57
N ILE A 29 -4.80 -10.72 -12.27
CA ILE A 29 -5.72 -9.86 -11.53
C ILE A 29 -5.18 -9.59 -10.13
N SER A 30 -4.68 -10.60 -9.43
CA SER A 30 -4.12 -10.46 -8.09
C SER A 30 -2.91 -9.51 -8.07
N VAL A 31 -1.99 -9.69 -9.01
CA VAL A 31 -0.82 -8.82 -9.15
C VAL A 31 -1.23 -7.38 -9.47
N ALA A 32 -2.15 -7.18 -10.42
CA ALA A 32 -2.66 -5.86 -10.77
C ALA A 32 -3.32 -5.17 -9.57
N THR A 33 -4.11 -5.91 -8.78
CA THR A 33 -4.77 -5.38 -7.57
C THR A 33 -3.75 -4.99 -6.51
N LEU A 34 -2.74 -5.84 -6.25
CA LEU A 34 -1.67 -5.54 -5.30
C LEU A 34 -0.86 -4.31 -5.71
N LEU A 35 -0.50 -4.22 -6.99
CA LEU A 35 0.22 -3.05 -7.53
C LEU A 35 -0.63 -1.77 -7.44
N SER A 36 -1.93 -1.86 -7.72
CA SER A 36 -2.85 -0.72 -7.60
C SER A 36 -2.96 -0.22 -6.17
N VAL A 37 -3.13 -1.12 -5.21
CA VAL A 37 -3.21 -0.76 -3.78
C VAL A 37 -1.88 -0.17 -3.29
N TYR A 38 -0.77 -0.80 -3.65
CA TYR A 38 0.56 -0.29 -3.30
C TYR A 38 0.83 1.09 -3.91
N GLY A 39 0.54 1.26 -5.20
CA GLY A 39 0.70 2.55 -5.88
C GLY A 39 -0.18 3.65 -5.28
N SER A 40 -1.44 3.33 -4.98
CA SER A 40 -2.34 4.26 -4.29
C SER A 40 -1.82 4.66 -2.91
N TRP A 41 -1.28 3.70 -2.16
CA TRP A 41 -0.72 3.95 -0.84
C TRP A 41 0.51 4.89 -0.90
N VAL A 42 1.43 4.65 -1.84
CA VAL A 42 2.63 5.50 -2.00
C VAL A 42 2.22 6.94 -2.36
N VAL A 43 1.32 7.10 -3.34
CA VAL A 43 0.85 8.44 -3.76
C VAL A 43 0.11 9.14 -2.61
N LEU A 44 -0.76 8.43 -1.90
CA LEU A 44 -1.53 8.99 -0.79
C LEU A 44 -0.61 9.47 0.34
N ARG A 45 0.36 8.65 0.71
CA ARG A 45 1.34 8.95 1.74
C ARG A 45 2.12 10.22 1.41
N ASP A 46 2.75 10.28 0.23
CA ASP A 46 3.64 11.38 -0.10
C ASP A 46 2.87 12.68 -0.35
N VAL A 47 1.79 12.63 -1.13
CA VAL A 47 1.05 13.84 -1.50
C VAL A 47 0.21 14.39 -0.36
N LEU A 48 -0.52 13.55 0.37
CA LEU A 48 -1.40 14.05 1.45
C LEU A 48 -0.61 14.55 2.65
N VAL A 49 0.44 13.83 3.06
CA VAL A 49 1.24 14.25 4.22
C VAL A 49 1.97 15.55 3.91
N GLN A 50 2.56 15.69 2.72
CA GLN A 50 3.21 16.94 2.32
C GLN A 50 2.23 18.12 2.28
N ARG A 51 1.02 17.92 1.73
CA ARG A 51 -0.01 18.97 1.74
C ARG A 51 -0.45 19.32 3.15
N ALA A 52 -0.70 18.33 3.99
CA ALA A 52 -1.09 18.58 5.39
C ALA A 52 -0.05 19.38 6.16
N LEU A 53 1.24 19.08 5.97
CA LEU A 53 2.34 19.84 6.58
C LEU A 53 2.41 21.27 6.04
N ALA A 54 2.26 21.48 4.75
CA ALA A 54 2.25 22.81 4.13
C ALA A 54 1.05 23.64 4.59
N ASP A 55 -0.13 23.04 4.64
CA ASP A 55 -1.37 23.71 5.09
C ASP A 55 -1.28 24.07 6.57
N GLU A 56 -0.80 23.18 7.43
CA GLU A 56 -0.61 23.47 8.87
C GLU A 56 0.44 24.55 9.10
N THR A 57 1.53 24.54 8.33
CA THR A 57 2.53 25.60 8.37
C THR A 57 1.92 26.96 8.02
N THR A 58 1.14 27.01 6.94
CA THR A 58 0.46 28.24 6.51
C THR A 58 -0.54 28.70 7.59
N HIS A 59 -1.26 27.75 8.18
CA HIS A 59 -2.19 28.02 9.27
C HIS A 59 -1.48 28.59 10.51
N TYR A 60 -0.34 28.01 10.89
CA TYR A 60 0.48 28.49 11.99
C TYR A 60 0.97 29.93 11.75
N TRP A 61 1.55 30.23 10.58
CA TRP A 61 2.02 31.57 10.28
C TRP A 61 0.91 32.61 10.24
N ASN A 62 -0.27 32.26 9.74
CA ASN A 62 -1.43 33.14 9.76
C ASN A 62 -1.94 33.41 11.18
N ARG A 63 -1.82 32.45 12.07
CA ARG A 63 -2.21 32.55 13.47
C ARG A 63 -1.19 33.40 14.27
N ASP A 64 0.10 33.14 14.07
CA ASP A 64 1.19 33.88 14.68
C ASP A 64 1.21 35.37 14.28
N ALA A 65 0.90 35.67 12.99
CA ALA A 65 0.76 37.02 12.50
C ALA A 65 -0.36 37.83 13.18
N ARG A 66 -1.42 37.13 13.65
CA ARG A 66 -2.54 37.76 14.37
C ARG A 66 -2.29 37.85 15.87
N THR A 67 -1.64 36.85 16.42
CA THR A 67 -1.36 36.69 17.84
C THR A 67 0.07 36.19 17.98
N PRO A 68 1.04 37.14 18.15
CA PRO A 68 2.45 36.75 18.30
C PRO A 68 2.64 35.77 19.46
N GLY A 69 3.43 34.72 19.25
CA GLY A 69 3.64 33.67 20.24
C GLY A 69 2.53 32.61 20.21
N ALA A 70 1.86 32.40 19.06
CA ALA A 70 0.86 31.36 18.88
C ALA A 70 1.41 29.98 19.27
N GLU A 71 0.55 29.18 19.87
CA GLU A 71 0.89 27.81 20.27
C GLU A 71 1.35 26.98 19.06
N LEU A 72 2.48 26.29 19.24
CA LEU A 72 3.02 25.42 18.19
C LEU A 72 2.08 24.25 17.90
N PRO A 73 2.01 23.80 16.64
CA PRO A 73 1.28 22.57 16.32
C PRO A 73 1.88 21.40 17.10
N ASP A 74 1.09 20.84 17.99
CA ASP A 74 1.46 19.66 18.77
C ASP A 74 0.27 18.68 18.80
N THR A 75 0.41 17.61 18.05
CA THR A 75 -0.57 16.52 17.99
C THR A 75 0.15 15.20 18.16
N TYR A 76 -0.62 14.14 18.33
CA TYR A 76 -0.05 12.80 18.50
C TYR A 76 0.92 12.36 17.37
N ASN A 77 0.67 12.82 16.14
CA ASN A 77 1.48 12.47 14.96
C ASN A 77 2.36 13.60 14.45
N MET A 78 2.19 14.82 14.97
CA MET A 78 2.89 16.00 14.47
C MET A 78 3.40 16.85 15.64
N HIS A 79 4.69 17.15 15.61
CA HIS A 79 5.33 18.02 16.60
C HIS A 79 5.97 19.21 15.90
N GLY A 80 5.64 20.41 16.38
CA GLY A 80 6.22 21.67 15.92
C GLY A 80 7.37 22.14 16.80
N TYR A 81 8.46 22.59 16.18
CA TYR A 81 9.57 23.24 16.84
C TYR A 81 9.82 24.58 16.16
N LEU A 82 10.02 25.62 16.94
CA LEU A 82 10.33 26.97 16.46
C LEU A 82 11.73 27.37 16.91
N LYS A 83 12.55 27.82 15.97
CA LYS A 83 13.83 28.48 16.25
C LYS A 83 13.68 29.96 15.94
N ALA A 84 13.68 30.78 16.96
CA ALA A 84 13.59 32.24 16.81
C ALA A 84 14.85 32.82 16.13
N PRO A 85 14.76 34.02 15.55
CA PRO A 85 15.91 34.65 14.86
C PRO A 85 17.12 34.92 15.78
N ASP A 86 16.87 35.08 17.07
CA ASP A 86 17.91 35.23 18.09
C ASP A 86 18.60 33.92 18.49
N GLY A 87 18.19 32.80 17.87
CA GLY A 87 18.73 31.48 18.14
C GLY A 87 18.06 30.75 19.31
N THR A 88 17.13 31.41 20.00
CA THR A 88 16.34 30.77 21.07
C THR A 88 15.34 29.80 20.51
N GLY A 89 15.01 28.72 21.25
CA GLY A 89 14.07 27.67 20.88
C GLY A 89 14.67 26.30 21.07
N ALA A 90 13.87 25.38 21.62
CA ALA A 90 14.27 23.99 21.85
C ALA A 90 14.09 23.15 20.57
N VAL A 91 14.98 23.31 19.61
CA VAL A 91 14.99 22.51 18.39
C VAL A 91 16.01 21.38 18.57
N PRO A 92 15.61 20.11 18.33
CA PRO A 92 16.54 18.99 18.36
C PRO A 92 17.72 19.23 17.41
N GLU A 93 18.93 18.88 17.83
CA GLU A 93 20.18 19.15 17.10
C GLU A 93 20.16 18.55 15.67
N ARG A 94 19.51 17.39 15.52
CA ARG A 94 19.32 16.71 14.22
C ARG A 94 18.45 17.49 13.23
N LEU A 95 17.63 18.44 13.69
CA LEU A 95 16.78 19.27 12.83
C LEU A 95 17.40 20.64 12.53
N ALA A 96 18.27 21.13 13.41
CA ALA A 96 18.77 22.50 13.40
C ALA A 96 19.52 22.90 12.11
N GLY A 97 20.09 21.92 11.37
CA GLY A 97 20.86 22.14 10.15
C GLY A 97 20.06 22.01 8.84
N LEU A 98 18.76 21.70 8.92
CA LEU A 98 17.95 21.47 7.71
C LEU A 98 17.61 22.79 7.00
N ALA A 99 17.71 22.75 5.66
CA ALA A 99 17.26 23.84 4.80
C ALA A 99 15.73 23.90 4.73
N PRO A 100 15.13 25.03 4.33
CA PRO A 100 13.69 25.08 4.06
C PRO A 100 13.26 24.05 3.02
N GLY A 101 12.12 23.39 3.24
CA GLY A 101 11.59 22.34 2.37
C GLY A 101 11.26 21.04 3.11
N TYR A 102 10.99 19.98 2.33
CA TYR A 102 10.68 18.64 2.84
C TYR A 102 11.94 17.81 3.00
N HIS A 103 12.06 17.14 4.14
CA HIS A 103 13.16 16.24 4.46
C HIS A 103 12.61 14.95 5.07
N ALA A 104 13.12 13.81 4.60
CA ALA A 104 12.88 12.53 5.25
C ALA A 104 14.08 12.22 6.15
N ILE A 105 13.83 12.03 7.45
CA ILE A 105 14.88 11.80 8.46
C ILE A 105 14.55 10.50 9.18
N GLU A 106 15.55 9.67 9.37
CA GLU A 106 15.43 8.46 10.17
C GLU A 106 15.59 8.81 11.66
N ILE A 107 14.53 8.57 12.44
CA ILE A 107 14.47 8.80 13.88
C ILE A 107 14.04 7.51 14.54
N ASP A 108 14.88 6.98 15.43
CA ASP A 108 14.60 5.77 16.22
C ASP A 108 14.14 4.56 15.37
N GLY A 109 14.69 4.42 14.15
CA GLY A 109 14.35 3.32 13.23
C GLY A 109 13.07 3.52 12.43
N SER A 110 12.44 4.70 12.54
CA SER A 110 11.33 5.13 11.68
C SER A 110 11.74 6.29 10.77
N THR A 111 11.17 6.34 9.57
CA THR A 111 11.36 7.48 8.66
C THR A 111 10.30 8.52 8.97
N ASP A 112 10.71 9.63 9.58
CA ASP A 112 9.83 10.76 9.84
C ASP A 112 9.95 11.81 8.74
N LEU A 113 8.84 12.44 8.36
CA LEU A 113 8.83 13.54 7.40
C LEU A 113 8.90 14.88 8.15
N VAL A 114 9.87 15.69 7.78
CA VAL A 114 10.06 17.02 8.35
C VAL A 114 9.84 18.08 7.28
N TYR A 115 9.01 19.05 7.58
CA TYR A 115 8.86 20.23 6.75
C TYR A 115 9.42 21.46 7.47
N VAL A 116 10.35 22.13 6.81
CA VAL A 116 11.01 23.34 7.34
C VAL A 116 10.52 24.55 6.58
N SER A 117 10.04 25.55 7.30
CA SER A 117 9.56 26.82 6.73
C SER A 117 10.10 28.01 7.52
N ASP A 118 10.56 29.02 6.79
CA ASP A 118 10.95 30.30 7.37
C ASP A 118 9.76 31.27 7.42
N GLY A 119 9.61 32.00 8.51
CA GLY A 119 8.55 32.97 8.70
C GLY A 119 9.00 34.15 9.57
N SER A 120 8.06 35.04 9.94
CA SER A 120 8.32 36.26 10.68
C SER A 120 8.88 36.02 12.06
N ALA A 121 8.44 34.96 12.74
CA ALA A 121 8.87 34.61 14.08
C ALA A 121 10.11 33.70 14.12
N GLY A 122 10.65 33.31 12.94
CA GLY A 122 11.82 32.45 12.87
C GLY A 122 11.63 31.26 11.93
N ARG A 123 12.30 30.15 12.21
CA ARG A 123 12.24 28.95 11.44
C ARG A 123 11.41 27.89 12.16
N LEU A 124 10.35 27.45 11.49
CA LEU A 124 9.44 26.39 11.95
C LEU A 124 9.85 25.05 11.37
N TYR A 125 9.92 24.04 12.23
CA TYR A 125 10.13 22.64 11.88
C TYR A 125 8.90 21.84 12.28
N LEU A 126 8.19 21.29 11.33
CA LEU A 126 7.08 20.35 11.58
C LEU A 126 7.55 18.94 11.33
N VAL A 127 7.55 18.12 12.35
CA VAL A 127 7.94 16.70 12.30
C VAL A 127 6.69 15.85 12.31
N PHE A 128 6.50 15.03 11.29
CA PHE A 128 5.39 14.09 11.17
C PHE A 128 5.89 12.66 11.32
N LYS A 129 5.38 11.99 12.35
CA LYS A 129 5.70 10.56 12.64
C LYS A 129 4.94 9.65 11.71
N GLN A 130 5.64 8.99 10.78
CA GLN A 130 5.02 8.12 9.78
C GLN A 130 4.70 6.71 10.29
N GLU A 131 5.38 6.23 11.33
CA GLU A 131 5.24 4.86 11.83
C GLU A 131 3.79 4.41 12.06
N GLN A 132 2.96 5.30 12.56
CA GLN A 132 1.57 4.99 12.88
C GLN A 132 0.68 4.93 11.65
N VAL A 133 0.94 5.80 10.69
CA VAL A 133 0.22 5.78 9.39
C VAL A 133 0.52 4.49 8.65
N ASP A 134 1.77 4.03 8.69
CA ASP A 134 2.19 2.79 8.07
C ASP A 134 1.51 1.56 8.70
N LYS A 135 1.42 1.52 10.02
CA LYS A 135 0.69 0.45 10.73
C LYS A 135 -0.80 0.43 10.40
N LEU A 136 -1.45 1.60 10.38
CA LEU A 136 -2.86 1.71 10.01
C LEU A 136 -3.09 1.31 8.55
N ALA A 137 -2.25 1.78 7.63
CA ALA A 137 -2.34 1.42 6.22
C ALA A 137 -2.17 -0.08 5.98
N LEU A 138 -1.27 -0.74 6.72
CA LEU A 138 -1.08 -2.18 6.67
C LEU A 138 -2.32 -2.93 7.17
N TRP A 139 -2.88 -2.57 8.32
CA TRP A 139 -4.04 -3.23 8.90
C TRP A 139 -5.32 -3.01 8.08
N PHE A 140 -5.58 -1.79 7.65
CA PHE A 140 -6.82 -1.45 6.93
C PHE A 140 -6.74 -1.65 5.41
N GLY A 141 -5.54 -1.65 4.83
CA GLY A 141 -5.31 -1.87 3.41
C GLY A 141 -4.97 -3.31 3.06
N PHE A 142 -3.87 -3.83 3.57
CA PHE A 142 -3.34 -5.13 3.15
C PHE A 142 -4.05 -6.32 3.77
N VAL A 143 -4.50 -6.25 5.02
CA VAL A 143 -5.15 -7.39 5.69
C VAL A 143 -6.47 -7.76 5.02
N PRO A 144 -7.42 -6.84 4.77
CA PRO A 144 -8.66 -7.17 4.06
C PRO A 144 -8.40 -7.65 2.63
N LEU A 145 -7.46 -7.02 1.92
CA LEU A 145 -7.09 -7.43 0.57
C LEU A 145 -6.56 -8.86 0.53
N THR A 146 -5.64 -9.20 1.44
CA THR A 146 -5.09 -10.56 1.53
C THR A 146 -6.18 -11.59 1.87
N ALA A 147 -7.12 -11.24 2.74
CA ALA A 147 -8.25 -12.10 3.06
C ALA A 147 -9.14 -12.37 1.84
N VAL A 148 -9.51 -11.34 1.08
CA VAL A 148 -10.30 -11.49 -0.15
C VAL A 148 -9.59 -12.35 -1.18
N LEU A 149 -8.31 -12.09 -1.44
CA LEU A 149 -7.50 -12.90 -2.35
C LEU A 149 -7.42 -14.35 -1.86
N GLY A 150 -7.23 -14.58 -0.56
CA GLY A 150 -7.22 -15.91 0.05
C GLY A 150 -8.52 -16.68 -0.21
N VAL A 151 -9.67 -16.03 -0.03
CA VAL A 151 -10.98 -16.64 -0.33
C VAL A 151 -11.09 -17.01 -1.81
N ILE A 152 -10.68 -16.15 -2.73
CA ILE A 152 -10.70 -16.41 -4.17
C ILE A 152 -9.82 -17.63 -4.51
N TYR A 153 -8.62 -17.72 -3.98
CA TYR A 153 -7.72 -18.86 -4.24
C TYR A 153 -8.25 -20.17 -3.64
N ILE A 154 -8.78 -20.13 -2.41
CA ILE A 154 -9.36 -21.31 -1.75
C ILE A 154 -10.58 -21.82 -2.51
N THR A 155 -11.50 -20.94 -2.89
CA THR A 155 -12.71 -21.32 -3.65
C THR A 155 -12.35 -21.86 -5.02
N THR A 156 -11.40 -21.27 -5.71
CA THR A 156 -10.91 -21.76 -7.01
C THR A 156 -10.28 -23.15 -6.88
N TRP A 157 -9.45 -23.36 -5.87
CA TRP A 157 -8.83 -24.65 -5.59
C TRP A 157 -9.86 -25.71 -5.23
N LEU A 158 -10.85 -25.39 -4.40
CA LEU A 158 -11.90 -26.27 -3.98
C LEU A 158 -12.77 -26.70 -5.17
N THR A 159 -13.17 -25.74 -6.01
CA THR A 159 -13.93 -25.99 -7.24
C THR A 159 -13.17 -26.92 -8.19
N TYR A 160 -11.87 -26.68 -8.35
CA TYR A 160 -11.01 -27.57 -9.15
C TYR A 160 -10.96 -28.98 -8.58
N ARG A 161 -10.81 -29.13 -7.27
CA ARG A 161 -10.73 -30.43 -6.59
C ARG A 161 -12.04 -31.21 -6.72
N ILE A 162 -13.19 -30.55 -6.55
CA ILE A 162 -14.53 -31.16 -6.70
C ILE A 162 -14.76 -31.53 -8.14
N SER A 163 -14.45 -30.67 -9.09
CA SER A 163 -14.60 -30.97 -10.54
C SER A 163 -13.79 -32.18 -10.98
N ARG A 164 -12.57 -32.36 -10.45
CA ARG A 164 -11.79 -33.59 -10.74
C ARG A 164 -12.43 -34.84 -10.19
N ARG A 165 -13.09 -34.78 -9.03
CA ARG A 165 -13.76 -35.98 -8.45
C ARG A 165 -15.07 -36.31 -9.12
N ALA A 166 -15.84 -35.32 -9.59
CA ALA A 166 -17.15 -35.53 -10.20
C ALA A 166 -17.09 -36.12 -11.62
N ILE A 167 -16.01 -35.92 -12.36
CA ILE A 167 -15.89 -36.34 -13.76
C ILE A 167 -15.31 -37.77 -13.88
N SER A 168 -14.69 -38.31 -12.84
CA SER A 168 -14.09 -39.65 -12.86
C SER A 168 -15.09 -40.79 -13.07
N PRO A 169 -16.31 -40.83 -12.50
CA PRO A 169 -17.23 -41.95 -12.67
C PRO A 169 -17.95 -42.00 -14.03
N VAL A 170 -18.13 -40.85 -14.70
CA VAL A 170 -18.87 -40.79 -15.97
C VAL A 170 -18.09 -41.42 -17.12
N ILE A 171 -16.77 -41.32 -17.10
CA ILE A 171 -15.89 -41.91 -18.13
C ILE A 171 -15.84 -43.44 -17.97
N TRP A 172 -15.94 -43.94 -16.74
CA TRP A 172 -15.95 -45.40 -16.49
C TRP A 172 -17.23 -46.06 -17.00
N LEU A 173 -18.41 -45.44 -16.81
CA LEU A 173 -19.70 -45.90 -17.31
C LEU A 173 -19.78 -45.89 -18.84
N ALA A 174 -19.20 -44.89 -19.49
CA ALA A 174 -19.21 -44.79 -20.95
C ALA A 174 -18.35 -45.89 -21.65
N ASN A 175 -17.33 -46.39 -20.94
CA ASN A 175 -16.49 -47.49 -21.45
C ASN A 175 -17.06 -48.91 -21.23
N GLN A 176 -18.12 -49.06 -20.40
CA GLN A 176 -18.75 -50.35 -20.15
C GLN A 176 -19.91 -50.67 -21.10
N VAL A 177 -20.36 -49.72 -21.92
CA VAL A 177 -21.48 -49.85 -22.87
C VAL A 177 -20.97 -50.07 -24.32
N ARG A 178 -19.70 -50.36 -24.47
CA ARG A 178 -19.09 -50.73 -25.78
C ARG A 178 -18.66 -52.21 -25.80
#